data_79c53cf6f3ce44b8d652b4de061b5b3d
#
_entry.id   79c53cf6f3ce44b8d652b4de061b5b3d
#
_cell.length_a   1.000
_cell.length_b   1.000
_cell.length_c   1.000
_cell.angle_alpha   90.00
_cell.angle_beta   90.00
_cell.angle_gamma   90.00
#
_symmetry.space_group_name_H-M   'P 1'
#
loop_
_entity.id
_entity.type
_entity.pdbx_description
1 polymer ?
#
loop_
_entity_poly.entity_id
_entity_poly.type
_entity_poly.pdbx_seq_one_letter_code
_entity_poly.pdbx_strand_id
1 'polypeptide(L)' 'SLSKDNNLNIADFHAGDKVTHDQYGLGTVVDTQDKGRNSVITVDFGSSGVKRLMLRVAPLEKL' A
#
# COMPACT_ATOMS: atom_id res chain seq x y z
N SER A 1 12.08 -16.89 -5.43
CA SER A 1 11.72 -16.45 -5.11
C SER A 1 11.30 -15.99 -4.92
N LEU A 2 11.14 -15.99 -5.13
CA LEU A 2 10.70 -15.62 -4.78
C LEU A 2 9.86 -14.69 -4.35
N SER A 3 8.84 -14.84 -3.86
CA SER A 3 8.04 -13.78 -3.48
C SER A 3 8.66 -13.11 -2.31
N LYS A 4 8.66 -11.84 -2.34
CA LYS A 4 9.22 -11.07 -1.32
C LYS A 4 8.13 -10.43 -0.57
N ASP A 5 7.66 -11.14 0.47
CA ASP A 5 6.73 -10.52 1.40
C ASP A 5 7.49 -9.41 2.11
N ASN A 6 6.91 -8.23 2.13
CA ASN A 6 7.46 -7.16 2.96
C ASN A 6 7.03 -7.38 4.40
N ASN A 7 7.53 -6.55 5.30
CA ASN A 7 7.16 -6.64 6.71
C ASN A 7 6.16 -5.57 7.11
N LEU A 8 5.41 -5.05 6.15
CA LEU A 8 4.45 -4.00 6.42
C LEU A 8 3.24 -4.57 7.16
N ASN A 9 2.71 -3.78 8.07
CA ASN A 9 1.55 -4.15 8.86
C ASN A 9 0.43 -3.18 8.54
N ILE A 10 -0.75 -3.70 8.19
CA ILE A 10 -1.87 -2.87 7.80
C ILE A 10 -2.28 -1.91 8.93
N ALA A 11 -2.03 -2.28 10.18
CA ALA A 11 -2.37 -1.42 11.31
C ALA A 11 -1.56 -0.12 11.34
N ASP A 12 -0.45 -0.07 10.61
CA ASP A 12 0.40 1.12 10.57
C ASP A 12 -0.07 2.13 9.52
N PHE A 13 -1.09 1.80 8.74
CA PHE A 13 -1.56 2.64 7.65
C PHE A 13 -2.96 3.15 7.93
N HIS A 14 -3.18 4.43 7.65
CA HIS A 14 -4.47 5.08 7.86
C HIS A 14 -4.80 5.95 6.67
N ALA A 15 -6.07 6.15 6.41
CA ALA A 15 -6.49 7.06 5.33
C ALA A 15 -5.87 8.44 5.56
N GLY A 16 -5.31 9.00 4.50
CA GLY A 16 -4.61 10.28 4.56
C GLY A 16 -3.11 10.16 4.67
N ASP A 17 -2.59 8.98 4.99
CA ASP A 17 -1.13 8.78 5.08
C ASP A 17 -0.50 8.89 3.70
N LYS A 18 0.71 9.44 3.67
CA LYS A 18 1.48 9.53 2.44
C LYS A 18 2.41 8.35 2.33
N VAL A 19 2.46 7.78 1.14
CA VAL A 19 3.32 6.63 0.85
C VAL A 19 4.00 6.84 -0.49
N THR A 20 5.03 6.07 -0.74
CA THR A 20 5.65 6.01 -2.06
C THR A 20 5.69 4.56 -2.51
N HIS A 21 5.52 4.36 -3.81
CA HIS A 21 5.50 3.04 -4.44
C HIS A 21 6.57 3.01 -5.52
N ASP A 22 7.26 1.89 -5.65
CA ASP A 22 8.37 1.79 -6.61
C ASP A 22 7.95 2.12 -8.04
N GLN A 23 6.75 1.74 -8.42
CA GLN A 23 6.28 1.91 -9.80
C GLN A 23 5.40 3.14 -9.96
N TYR A 24 4.54 3.41 -8.98
CA TYR A 24 3.53 4.46 -9.11
C TYR A 24 3.90 5.78 -8.45
N GLY A 25 4.98 5.78 -7.67
CA GLY A 25 5.45 7.01 -7.03
C GLY A 25 4.66 7.40 -5.80
N LEU A 26 4.55 8.70 -5.57
CA LEU A 26 3.92 9.25 -4.38
C LEU A 26 2.41 9.05 -4.42
N GLY A 27 1.84 8.61 -3.31
CA GLY A 27 0.42 8.41 -3.18
C GLY A 27 -0.11 8.75 -1.81
N THR A 28 -1.44 8.75 -1.71
CA THR A 28 -2.14 8.99 -0.47
C THR A 28 -3.05 7.80 -0.19
N VAL A 29 -2.96 7.25 1.00
CA VAL A 29 -3.82 6.13 1.39
C VAL A 29 -5.26 6.61 1.47
N VAL A 30 -6.16 5.88 0.82
CA VAL A 30 -7.58 6.20 0.80
C VAL A 30 -8.35 5.27 1.72
N ASP A 31 -7.97 4.00 1.78
CA ASP A 31 -8.69 3.00 2.53
C ASP A 31 -7.77 1.86 2.88
N THR A 32 -8.08 1.17 3.97
CA THR A 32 -7.36 -0.04 4.37
C THR A 32 -8.36 -1.10 4.77
N GLN A 33 -8.06 -2.36 4.43
CA GLN A 33 -8.88 -3.49 4.84
C GLN A 33 -7.97 -4.53 5.47
N ASP A 34 -8.16 -4.78 6.75
CA ASP A 34 -7.39 -5.77 7.48
C ASP A 34 -7.98 -7.15 7.23
N LYS A 35 -7.27 -7.95 6.46
CA LYS A 35 -7.66 -9.34 6.18
C LYS A 35 -6.50 -10.26 6.49
N GLY A 36 -5.78 -9.98 7.55
CA GLY A 36 -4.60 -10.75 7.91
C GLY A 36 -3.57 -10.68 6.80
N ARG A 37 -3.12 -11.84 6.35
CA ARG A 37 -2.11 -11.91 5.29
C ARG A 37 -2.57 -11.30 3.98
N ASN A 38 -3.88 -11.24 3.77
CA ASN A 38 -4.45 -10.75 2.52
C ASN A 38 -4.96 -9.33 2.65
N SER A 39 -4.43 -8.57 3.59
CA SER A 39 -4.83 -7.18 3.79
C SER A 39 -4.63 -6.36 2.52
N VAL A 40 -5.56 -5.45 2.28
CA VAL A 40 -5.59 -4.64 1.07
C VAL A 40 -5.48 -3.17 1.47
N ILE A 41 -4.65 -2.45 0.74
CA ILE A 41 -4.53 -1.01 0.89
C ILE A 41 -4.91 -0.35 -0.43
N THR A 42 -5.75 0.69 -0.35
CA THR A 42 -6.15 1.46 -1.52
C THR A 42 -5.43 2.78 -1.47
N VAL A 43 -4.73 3.11 -2.53
CA VAL A 43 -3.89 4.30 -2.59
C VAL A 43 -4.22 5.10 -3.84
N ASP A 44 -4.36 6.39 -3.67
CA ASP A 44 -4.54 7.32 -4.78
C ASP A 44 -3.17 7.86 -5.18
N PHE A 45 -2.73 7.49 -6.36
CA PHE A 45 -1.43 7.87 -6.90
C PHE A 45 -1.53 9.06 -7.86
N GLY A 46 -2.62 9.81 -7.80
CA GLY A 46 -2.78 10.97 -8.67
C GLY A 46 -2.92 10.56 -10.14
N SER A 47 -2.01 11.00 -10.99
CA SER A 47 -2.12 10.71 -12.42
C SER A 47 -2.02 9.22 -12.73
N SER A 48 -1.44 8.42 -11.85
CA SER A 48 -1.39 6.97 -12.02
C SER A 48 -2.69 6.29 -11.59
N GLY A 49 -3.61 7.05 -10.99
CA GLY A 49 -4.91 6.54 -10.62
C GLY A 49 -4.95 5.93 -9.23
N VAL A 50 -6.12 5.42 -8.88
CA VAL A 50 -6.34 4.76 -7.58
C VAL A 50 -6.09 3.27 -7.77
N LYS A 51 -5.28 2.69 -6.88
CA LYS A 51 -4.91 1.28 -6.97
C LYS A 51 -5.26 0.57 -5.67
N ARG A 52 -5.78 -0.64 -5.81
CA ARG A 52 -5.96 -1.54 -4.68
C ARG A 52 -4.82 -2.54 -4.69
N LEU A 53 -4.06 -2.58 -3.61
CA LEU A 53 -2.83 -3.35 -3.55
C LEU A 53 -2.89 -4.34 -2.40
N MET A 54 -2.38 -5.55 -2.64
CA MET A 54 -2.17 -6.50 -1.55
C MET A 54 -0.94 -6.06 -0.79
N LEU A 55 -1.13 -5.68 0.47
CA LEU A 55 -0.09 -4.99 1.23
C LEU A 55 1.19 -5.80 1.36
N ARG A 56 1.07 -7.11 1.58
CA ARG A 56 2.26 -7.92 1.88
C ARG A 56 3.25 -8.03 0.72
N VAL A 57 2.81 -7.72 -0.51
CA VAL A 57 3.69 -7.78 -1.68
C VAL A 57 3.84 -6.42 -2.36
N ALA A 58 3.23 -5.38 -1.82
CA ALA A 58 3.31 -4.06 -2.41
C ALA A 58 4.63 -3.39 -2.03
N PRO A 59 5.37 -2.86 -3.01
CA PRO A 59 6.63 -2.16 -2.71
C PRO A 59 6.34 -0.73 -2.25
N LEU A 60 5.77 -0.62 -1.07
CA LEU A 60 5.37 0.66 -0.47
C LEU A 60 6.31 1.04 0.65
N GLU A 61 6.46 2.34 0.82
CA GLU A 61 7.15 2.91 1.95
C GLU A 61 6.33 4.06 2.50
N LYS A 62 6.08 4.04 3.80
CA LYS A 62 5.32 5.11 4.44
C LYS A 62 6.25 6.29 4.69
N LEU A 63 5.79 7.47 4.36
CA LEU A 63 6.57 8.71 4.53
C LEU A 63 6.33 9.35 5.88
#